data_2078b28969b5617966976d54d7932d46
#
_entry.id   2078b28969b5617966976d54d7932d46
#
_cell.length_a   1.000
_cell.length_b   1.000
_cell.length_c   1.000
_cell.angle_alpha   90.00
_cell.angle_beta   90.00
_cell.angle_gamma   90.00
#
_symmetry.space_group_name_H-M   'P 1'
#
loop_
_entity.id
_entity.type
_entity.pdbx_description
1 polymer ?
#
loop_
_entity_poly.entity_id
_entity_poly.type
_entity_poly.pdbx_seq_one_letter_code
_entity_poly.pdbx_strand_id
1 'polypeptide(L)'
;TYYIDDDSSVQAGLVYHDYPMDLREGPNRLKVAYTDVSGTFDYKRRDTLWGLESHSTLGLRSTKHLPNAGASELVRIPGGNTAGYAPGTHMRNFTYQGSDNVLHASNDLEIADDLWLTTGLAAIYTRRESAVTYPDGGGKTSMSDWDYAPRIGLRYQLTPEVQVFGNLSRSVEAPHPWSLIYSANQRFGDGSGPATGTQQVPIELQNQTATTLELGGRGDAGLGQWSLAWYYAQVRHELLSVLPDASAVTPYELNASPTVHQGVEASLQSALWAAADGGKLSLRQSYTFSDFHYRDDERFGDNRLPGLPMHYYQGELRYDWPLGFFAALNTQLVSKVAVDYANSYYADPYALFGATLGWNAPKGDWQTWLDLRNLTDKHYAATVTPGYDDKGLDAARSTPGEGMAAYIGVTWNLL
;
A
#
# COMPACT_ATOMS: atom_id res chain seq x y z
N THR A 1 -20.94 -18.60 5.31
CA THR A 1 -20.33 -19.95 5.40
C THR A 1 -21.41 -20.97 5.64
N TYR A 2 -21.35 -22.08 4.91
CA TYR A 2 -22.21 -23.25 5.08
C TYR A 2 -21.32 -24.46 5.39
N TYR A 3 -21.59 -25.16 6.48
CA TYR A 3 -20.89 -26.39 6.88
C TYR A 3 -21.59 -27.58 6.25
N ILE A 4 -20.87 -28.34 5.44
CA ILE A 4 -21.38 -29.55 4.78
C ILE A 4 -21.36 -30.70 5.78
N ASP A 5 -20.25 -30.82 6.52
CA ASP A 5 -19.99 -31.74 7.61
C ASP A 5 -18.98 -31.10 8.59
N ASP A 6 -18.48 -31.86 9.59
CA ASP A 6 -17.55 -31.38 10.61
C ASP A 6 -16.17 -30.99 10.02
N ASP A 7 -15.83 -31.52 8.85
CA ASP A 7 -14.52 -31.36 8.21
C ASP A 7 -14.56 -30.51 6.94
N SER A 8 -15.74 -30.16 6.45
CA SER A 8 -15.85 -29.42 5.19
C SER A 8 -16.87 -28.28 5.24
N SER A 9 -16.52 -27.18 4.59
CA SER A 9 -17.35 -26.01 4.50
C SER A 9 -17.23 -25.32 3.15
N VAL A 10 -18.28 -24.59 2.80
CA VAL A 10 -18.34 -23.71 1.65
C VAL A 10 -18.56 -22.27 2.14
N GLN A 11 -17.80 -21.36 1.60
CA GLN A 11 -17.99 -19.93 1.81
C GLN A 11 -18.23 -19.26 0.47
N ALA A 12 -19.32 -18.51 0.35
CA ALA A 12 -19.62 -17.70 -0.82
C ALA A 12 -19.87 -16.26 -0.41
N GLY A 13 -19.46 -15.34 -1.24
CA GLY A 13 -19.65 -13.90 -1.04
C GLY A 13 -19.98 -13.20 -2.36
N LEU A 14 -20.82 -12.17 -2.29
CA LEU A 14 -21.09 -11.25 -3.37
C LEU A 14 -20.93 -9.83 -2.84
N VAL A 15 -20.16 -9.01 -3.55
CA VAL A 15 -19.91 -7.61 -3.21
C VAL A 15 -20.22 -6.75 -4.42
N TYR A 16 -21.02 -5.72 -4.21
CA TYR A 16 -21.18 -4.60 -5.13
C TYR A 16 -20.49 -3.39 -4.50
N HIS A 17 -19.61 -2.78 -5.25
CA HIS A 17 -18.88 -1.59 -4.84
C HIS A 17 -19.13 -0.49 -5.85
N ASP A 18 -19.54 0.68 -5.37
CA ASP A 18 -19.72 1.89 -6.18
C ASP A 18 -19.07 3.07 -5.46
N TYR A 19 -18.01 3.59 -6.06
CA TYR A 19 -17.22 4.66 -5.47
C TYR A 19 -16.99 5.81 -6.47
N PRO A 20 -17.90 6.77 -6.53
CA PRO A 20 -17.68 7.99 -7.29
C PRO A 20 -16.66 8.88 -6.61
N MET A 21 -15.69 9.39 -7.36
CA MET A 21 -14.67 10.32 -6.89
C MET A 21 -14.73 11.64 -7.64
N ASP A 22 -14.53 12.74 -6.91
CA ASP A 22 -14.38 14.10 -7.43
C ASP A 22 -13.09 14.67 -6.84
N LEU A 23 -11.98 14.45 -7.56
CA LEU A 23 -10.63 14.84 -7.14
C LEU A 23 -10.26 16.21 -7.71
N ARG A 24 -9.60 17.01 -6.89
CA ARG A 24 -9.02 18.29 -7.31
C ARG A 24 -7.52 18.28 -7.04
N GLU A 25 -6.74 18.33 -8.10
CA GLU A 25 -5.29 18.39 -8.05
C GLU A 25 -4.80 19.64 -8.80
N GLY A 26 -4.41 20.65 -8.03
CA GLY A 26 -4.06 21.95 -8.60
C GLY A 26 -5.21 22.51 -9.44
N PRO A 27 -4.96 22.88 -10.72
CA PRO A 27 -5.99 23.39 -11.61
C PRO A 27 -6.91 22.30 -12.21
N ASN A 28 -6.61 21.02 -11.98
CA ASN A 28 -7.38 19.91 -12.56
C ASN A 28 -8.49 19.45 -11.59
N ARG A 29 -9.65 19.17 -12.13
CA ARG A 29 -10.72 18.42 -11.47
C ARG A 29 -10.97 17.14 -12.25
N LEU A 30 -10.79 16.01 -11.58
CA LEU A 30 -11.00 14.69 -12.14
C LEU A 30 -12.23 14.05 -11.49
N LYS A 31 -13.24 13.75 -12.29
CA LYS A 31 -14.40 12.98 -11.88
C LYS A 31 -14.28 11.59 -12.45
N VAL A 32 -14.25 10.59 -11.60
CA VAL A 32 -14.19 9.17 -11.96
C VAL A 32 -15.14 8.36 -11.10
N ALA A 33 -15.56 7.22 -11.59
CA ALA A 33 -16.34 6.25 -10.83
C ALA A 33 -15.64 4.90 -10.89
N TYR A 34 -15.73 4.16 -9.78
CA TYR A 34 -15.28 2.76 -9.69
C TYR A 34 -16.48 1.93 -9.28
N THR A 35 -17.04 1.22 -10.22
CA THR A 35 -18.19 0.34 -9.98
C THR A 35 -17.81 -1.08 -10.30
N ASP A 36 -17.82 -1.93 -9.28
CA ASP A 36 -17.35 -3.31 -9.37
C ASP A 36 -18.40 -4.27 -8.81
N VAL A 37 -18.46 -5.46 -9.41
CA VAL A 37 -19.17 -6.60 -8.86
C VAL A 37 -18.17 -7.73 -8.66
N SER A 38 -18.06 -8.22 -7.44
CA SER A 38 -17.14 -9.32 -7.09
C SER A 38 -17.91 -10.50 -6.51
N GLY A 39 -17.62 -11.68 -7.00
CA GLY A 39 -18.05 -12.95 -6.44
C GLY A 39 -16.87 -13.74 -5.90
N THR A 40 -17.04 -14.40 -4.75
CA THR A 40 -16.07 -15.32 -4.18
C THR A 40 -16.75 -16.64 -3.83
N PHE A 41 -16.01 -17.71 -4.01
CA PHE A 41 -16.43 -19.05 -3.61
C PHE A 41 -15.20 -19.82 -3.14
N ASP A 42 -15.24 -20.35 -1.91
CA ASP A 42 -14.19 -21.20 -1.34
C ASP A 42 -14.81 -22.48 -0.79
N TYR A 43 -14.25 -23.61 -1.17
CA TYR A 43 -14.43 -24.88 -0.53
C TYR A 43 -13.21 -25.19 0.34
N LYS A 44 -13.45 -25.49 1.61
CA LYS A 44 -12.42 -25.84 2.58
C LYS A 44 -12.68 -27.22 3.13
N ARG A 45 -11.62 -28.01 3.28
CA ARG A 45 -11.67 -29.36 3.80
C ARG A 45 -10.49 -29.67 4.70
N ARG A 46 -10.78 -30.22 5.87
CA ARG A 46 -9.82 -30.89 6.72
C ARG A 46 -9.86 -32.39 6.36
N ASP A 47 -8.71 -33.00 6.20
CA ASP A 47 -8.59 -34.38 5.76
C ASP A 47 -7.30 -35.02 6.30
N THR A 48 -7.15 -36.29 6.07
CA THR A 48 -5.89 -37.01 6.30
C THR A 48 -5.32 -37.42 4.95
N LEU A 49 -4.19 -36.80 4.57
CA LEU A 49 -3.49 -37.10 3.33
C LEU A 49 -2.21 -37.90 3.64
N TRP A 50 -2.11 -39.13 3.15
CA TRP A 50 -1.00 -40.07 3.47
C TRP A 50 -0.79 -40.34 4.97
N GLY A 51 -1.85 -40.24 5.78
CA GLY A 51 -1.77 -40.38 7.23
C GLY A 51 -1.37 -39.10 7.99
N LEU A 52 -1.23 -37.97 7.28
CA LEU A 52 -0.86 -36.64 7.82
C LEU A 52 -2.07 -35.70 7.84
N GLU A 53 -2.19 -34.87 8.84
CA GLU A 53 -3.25 -33.86 8.89
C GLU A 53 -3.11 -32.86 7.74
N SER A 54 -4.20 -32.59 7.05
CA SER A 54 -4.23 -31.82 5.80
C SER A 54 -5.41 -30.87 5.76
N HIS A 55 -5.13 -29.58 5.50
CA HIS A 55 -6.14 -28.55 5.30
C HIS A 55 -6.08 -28.04 3.87
N SER A 56 -7.07 -28.39 3.08
CA SER A 56 -7.16 -27.99 1.67
C SER A 56 -8.16 -26.87 1.46
N THR A 57 -7.84 -25.97 0.54
CA THR A 57 -8.76 -24.93 0.05
C THR A 57 -8.74 -24.91 -1.46
N LEU A 58 -9.93 -24.91 -2.08
CA LEU A 58 -10.12 -24.66 -3.50
C LEU A 58 -11.09 -23.49 -3.64
N GLY A 59 -10.74 -22.46 -4.39
CA GLY A 59 -11.56 -21.28 -4.48
C GLY A 59 -11.51 -20.57 -5.81
N LEU A 60 -12.53 -19.75 -6.04
CA LEU A 60 -12.68 -18.88 -7.19
C LEU A 60 -13.01 -17.47 -6.70
N ARG A 61 -12.29 -16.47 -7.21
CA ARG A 61 -12.68 -15.05 -7.10
C ARG A 61 -12.86 -14.51 -8.51
N SER A 62 -13.95 -13.80 -8.75
CA SER A 62 -14.20 -13.09 -10.00
C SER A 62 -14.67 -11.69 -9.70
N THR A 63 -13.93 -10.69 -10.19
CA THR A 63 -14.28 -9.28 -10.11
C THR A 63 -14.53 -8.76 -11.52
N LYS A 64 -15.68 -8.17 -11.74
CA LYS A 64 -16.04 -7.45 -12.95
C LYS A 64 -16.01 -5.95 -12.68
N HIS A 65 -15.06 -5.25 -13.29
CA HIS A 65 -15.06 -3.79 -13.37
C HIS A 65 -16.09 -3.40 -14.43
N LEU A 66 -17.20 -2.83 -13.99
CA LEU A 66 -18.27 -2.43 -14.90
C LEU A 66 -17.82 -1.27 -15.80
N PRO A 67 -18.49 -1.01 -16.92
CA PRO A 67 -18.18 0.14 -17.74
C PRO A 67 -18.30 1.43 -16.94
N ASN A 68 -17.17 2.08 -16.69
CA ASN A 68 -17.08 3.33 -15.96
C ASN A 68 -16.65 4.46 -16.91
N ALA A 69 -17.03 5.68 -16.55
CA ALA A 69 -16.63 6.88 -17.28
C ALA A 69 -15.89 7.84 -16.35
N GLY A 70 -14.93 8.55 -16.91
CA GLY A 70 -14.23 9.63 -16.23
C GLY A 70 -14.19 10.89 -17.09
N ALA A 71 -14.06 12.03 -16.43
CA ALA A 71 -13.94 13.34 -17.05
C ALA A 71 -12.92 14.18 -16.31
N SER A 72 -12.13 14.96 -17.05
CA SER A 72 -11.28 15.99 -16.45
C SER A 72 -11.60 17.37 -17.00
N GLU A 73 -11.59 18.36 -16.12
CA GLU A 73 -11.84 19.78 -16.45
C GLU A 73 -10.86 20.67 -15.68
N LEU A 74 -10.60 21.86 -16.19
CA LEU A 74 -9.83 22.86 -15.47
C LEU A 74 -10.72 23.60 -14.49
N VAL A 75 -10.24 23.79 -13.26
CA VAL A 75 -10.93 24.56 -12.23
C VAL A 75 -10.10 25.78 -11.86
N ARG A 76 -10.77 26.84 -11.39
CA ARG A 76 -10.10 28.03 -10.90
C ARG A 76 -9.54 27.76 -9.51
N ILE A 77 -8.24 28.04 -9.33
CA ILE A 77 -7.62 28.14 -8.02
C ILE A 77 -7.09 29.57 -7.81
N PRO A 78 -7.22 30.16 -6.61
CA PRO A 78 -6.64 31.46 -6.31
C PRO A 78 -5.14 31.46 -6.57
N GLY A 79 -4.63 32.39 -7.42
CA GLY A 79 -3.22 32.44 -7.78
C GLY A 79 -2.71 31.33 -8.70
N GLY A 80 -3.58 30.41 -9.11
CA GLY A 80 -3.21 29.29 -9.98
C GLY A 80 -3.12 29.67 -11.46
N ASN A 81 -2.15 29.07 -12.14
CA ASN A 81 -2.02 29.20 -13.59
C ASN A 81 -2.79 28.07 -14.26
N THR A 82 -3.73 28.40 -15.15
CA THR A 82 -4.49 27.45 -15.96
C THR A 82 -3.88 27.25 -17.36
N ALA A 83 -2.60 27.57 -17.53
CA ALA A 83 -1.87 27.47 -18.81
C ALA A 83 -2.59 28.14 -19.98
N GLY A 84 -3.25 29.27 -19.73
CA GLY A 84 -3.98 30.02 -20.74
C GLY A 84 -5.41 29.50 -21.03
N TYR A 85 -5.84 28.40 -20.42
CA TYR A 85 -7.21 27.92 -20.56
C TYR A 85 -8.16 28.58 -19.56
N ALA A 86 -9.40 28.79 -19.97
CA ALA A 86 -10.43 29.29 -19.07
C ALA A 86 -10.83 28.20 -18.04
N PRO A 87 -11.14 28.57 -16.78
CA PRO A 87 -11.78 27.67 -15.85
C PRO A 87 -13.07 27.08 -16.43
N GLY A 88 -13.31 25.78 -16.22
CA GLY A 88 -14.41 25.05 -16.85
C GLY A 88 -14.08 24.43 -18.21
N THR A 89 -12.87 24.69 -18.75
CA THR A 89 -12.46 24.03 -19.98
C THR A 89 -12.42 22.53 -19.77
N HIS A 90 -13.16 21.81 -20.61
CA HIS A 90 -13.23 20.37 -20.62
C HIS A 90 -11.98 19.80 -21.29
N MET A 91 -11.24 18.96 -20.57
CA MET A 91 -9.95 18.47 -21.02
C MET A 91 -10.03 17.07 -21.64
N ARG A 92 -10.77 16.16 -21.00
CA ARG A 92 -10.81 14.77 -21.40
C ARG A 92 -12.06 14.06 -20.90
N ASN A 93 -12.64 13.19 -21.74
CA ASN A 93 -13.52 12.10 -21.32
C ASN A 93 -12.88 10.78 -21.67
N PHE A 94 -13.06 9.80 -20.81
CA PHE A 94 -12.58 8.45 -21.01
C PHE A 94 -13.52 7.43 -20.41
N THR A 95 -13.47 6.22 -20.91
CA THR A 95 -14.18 5.06 -20.38
C THR A 95 -13.18 3.96 -20.08
N TYR A 96 -13.48 3.13 -19.10
CA TYR A 96 -12.67 1.98 -18.73
C TYR A 96 -13.51 0.87 -18.13
N GLN A 97 -13.06 -0.36 -18.33
CA GLN A 97 -13.67 -1.57 -17.81
C GLN A 97 -12.65 -2.69 -17.74
N GLY A 98 -13.00 -3.80 -17.08
CA GLY A 98 -12.10 -4.93 -16.97
C GLY A 98 -12.66 -6.11 -16.20
N SER A 99 -11.80 -7.08 -15.92
CA SER A 99 -12.10 -8.16 -15.00
C SER A 99 -10.83 -8.78 -14.46
N ASP A 100 -10.93 -9.31 -13.24
CA ASP A 100 -9.93 -10.13 -12.58
C ASP A 100 -10.58 -11.44 -12.15
N ASN A 101 -10.04 -12.56 -12.62
CA ASN A 101 -10.52 -13.88 -12.31
C ASN A 101 -9.38 -14.70 -11.75
N VAL A 102 -9.57 -15.28 -10.58
CA VAL A 102 -8.56 -16.04 -9.85
C VAL A 102 -9.14 -17.40 -9.47
N LEU A 103 -8.57 -18.46 -10.01
CA LEU A 103 -8.78 -19.80 -9.52
C LEU A 103 -7.60 -20.18 -8.65
N HIS A 104 -7.84 -20.57 -7.41
CA HIS A 104 -6.75 -20.92 -6.49
C HIS A 104 -7.00 -22.23 -5.78
N ALA A 105 -5.90 -22.93 -5.50
CA ALA A 105 -5.85 -24.10 -4.67
C ALA A 105 -4.70 -24.01 -3.70
N SER A 106 -4.88 -24.45 -2.47
CA SER A 106 -3.81 -24.53 -1.47
C SER A 106 -4.03 -25.69 -0.52
N ASN A 107 -2.93 -26.16 0.05
CA ASN A 107 -2.92 -27.20 1.05
C ASN A 107 -1.90 -26.85 2.14
N ASP A 108 -2.30 -27.01 3.39
CA ASP A 108 -1.44 -27.02 4.57
C ASP A 108 -1.37 -28.45 5.09
N LEU A 109 -0.21 -29.06 5.07
CA LEU A 109 0.07 -30.43 5.46
C LEU A 109 1.01 -30.48 6.65
N GLU A 110 0.60 -31.13 7.73
CA GLU A 110 1.47 -31.36 8.89
C GLU A 110 2.43 -32.53 8.59
N ILE A 111 3.63 -32.21 8.09
CA ILE A 111 4.63 -33.18 7.62
C ILE A 111 5.43 -33.87 8.76
N ALA A 112 5.43 -33.25 9.94
CA ALA A 112 5.95 -33.76 11.18
C ALA A 112 5.26 -33.01 12.34
N ASP A 113 5.42 -33.46 13.56
CA ASP A 113 4.87 -32.81 14.75
C ASP A 113 5.22 -31.31 14.75
N ASP A 114 4.19 -30.48 14.77
CA ASP A 114 4.30 -29.01 14.77
C ASP A 114 5.00 -28.39 13.53
N LEU A 115 5.28 -29.18 12.49
CA LEU A 115 5.90 -28.73 11.24
C LEU A 115 4.90 -28.82 10.06
N TRP A 116 4.51 -27.68 9.56
CA TRP A 116 3.54 -27.52 8.48
C TRP A 116 4.21 -27.11 7.18
N LEU A 117 3.86 -27.81 6.10
CA LEU A 117 4.20 -27.45 4.73
C LEU A 117 2.96 -26.81 4.07
N THR A 118 3.06 -25.56 3.70
CA THR A 118 2.06 -24.85 2.90
C THR A 118 2.45 -24.92 1.43
N THR A 119 1.53 -25.38 0.58
CA THR A 119 1.68 -25.30 -0.88
C THR A 119 0.46 -24.61 -1.48
N GLY A 120 0.63 -23.89 -2.58
CA GLY A 120 -0.49 -23.25 -3.23
C GLY A 120 -0.17 -22.80 -4.66
N LEU A 121 -1.22 -22.66 -5.45
CA LEU A 121 -1.16 -22.14 -6.80
C LEU A 121 -2.42 -21.32 -7.08
N ALA A 122 -2.25 -20.14 -7.64
CA ALA A 122 -3.34 -19.37 -8.24
C ALA A 122 -3.09 -19.22 -9.74
N ALA A 123 -4.14 -19.43 -10.54
CA ALA A 123 -4.21 -19.04 -11.95
C ALA A 123 -5.04 -17.77 -12.05
N ILE A 124 -4.47 -16.74 -12.64
CA ILE A 124 -5.01 -15.38 -12.65
C ILE A 124 -5.22 -14.97 -14.10
N TYR A 125 -6.44 -14.59 -14.45
CA TYR A 125 -6.75 -13.99 -15.73
C TYR A 125 -7.21 -12.56 -15.53
N THR A 126 -6.49 -11.62 -16.11
CA THR A 126 -6.81 -10.19 -16.06
C THR A 126 -7.21 -9.67 -17.44
N ARG A 127 -8.14 -8.74 -17.47
CA ARG A 127 -8.53 -8.01 -18.69
C ARG A 127 -8.74 -6.55 -18.33
N ARG A 128 -8.22 -5.64 -19.17
CA ARG A 128 -8.40 -4.20 -19.08
C ARG A 128 -8.76 -3.62 -20.44
N GLU A 129 -9.65 -2.65 -20.45
CA GLU A 129 -9.99 -1.87 -21.64
C GLU A 129 -10.15 -0.42 -21.24
N SER A 130 -9.60 0.48 -22.04
CA SER A 130 -9.72 1.92 -21.86
C SER A 130 -9.85 2.62 -23.20
N ALA A 131 -10.65 3.68 -23.23
CA ALA A 131 -10.83 4.50 -24.40
C ALA A 131 -11.00 5.97 -24.02
N VAL A 132 -10.40 6.87 -24.78
CA VAL A 132 -10.67 8.31 -24.71
C VAL A 132 -11.80 8.62 -25.67
N THR A 133 -12.86 9.24 -25.14
CA THR A 133 -14.05 9.63 -25.92
C THR A 133 -14.11 11.12 -26.23
N TYR A 134 -13.25 11.91 -25.59
CA TYR A 134 -13.01 13.31 -25.90
C TYR A 134 -11.56 13.67 -25.51
N PRO A 135 -10.80 14.41 -26.34
CA PRO A 135 -11.16 14.86 -27.69
C PRO A 135 -11.35 13.72 -28.68
N ASP A 136 -12.04 13.99 -29.77
CA ASP A 136 -12.24 13.02 -30.86
C ASP A 136 -10.90 12.53 -31.42
N GLY A 137 -10.82 11.23 -31.74
CA GLY A 137 -9.59 10.59 -32.20
C GLY A 137 -8.68 10.14 -31.03
N GLY A 138 -9.18 10.21 -29.80
CA GLY A 138 -8.52 9.64 -28.62
C GLY A 138 -8.22 8.15 -28.76
N GLY A 139 -7.18 7.69 -28.08
CA GLY A 139 -6.71 6.32 -28.14
C GLY A 139 -7.69 5.31 -27.55
N LYS A 140 -7.58 4.07 -28.00
CA LYS A 140 -8.24 2.90 -27.44
C LYS A 140 -7.20 1.83 -27.19
N THR A 141 -7.24 1.21 -26.02
CA THR A 141 -6.30 0.14 -25.67
C THR A 141 -6.98 -0.95 -24.88
N SER A 142 -6.44 -2.14 -24.99
CA SER A 142 -6.87 -3.28 -24.19
C SER A 142 -5.70 -4.21 -23.91
N MET A 143 -5.72 -4.84 -22.75
CA MET A 143 -4.82 -5.94 -22.43
C MET A 143 -5.60 -7.12 -21.83
N SER A 144 -5.05 -8.31 -22.00
CA SER A 144 -5.53 -9.51 -21.31
C SER A 144 -4.37 -10.49 -21.14
N ASP A 145 -4.15 -10.94 -19.92
CA ASP A 145 -3.04 -11.82 -19.57
C ASP A 145 -3.46 -12.94 -18.65
N TRP A 146 -2.74 -14.06 -18.78
CA TRP A 146 -2.74 -15.16 -17.84
C TRP A 146 -1.45 -15.18 -17.03
N ASP A 147 -1.58 -15.21 -15.72
CA ASP A 147 -0.48 -15.35 -14.80
C ASP A 147 -0.70 -16.48 -13.80
N TYR A 148 0.41 -16.90 -13.17
CA TYR A 148 0.40 -17.92 -12.14
C TYR A 148 1.15 -17.45 -10.92
N ALA A 149 0.56 -17.65 -9.75
CA ALA A 149 1.11 -17.29 -8.46
C ALA A 149 1.30 -18.54 -7.58
N PRO A 150 2.39 -19.30 -7.76
CA PRO A 150 2.76 -20.40 -6.89
C PRO A 150 3.26 -19.89 -5.54
N ARG A 151 3.06 -20.68 -4.49
CA ARG A 151 3.66 -20.46 -3.17
C ARG A 151 4.04 -21.81 -2.53
N ILE A 152 5.14 -21.77 -1.78
CA ILE A 152 5.56 -22.83 -0.90
C ILE A 152 6.08 -22.21 0.39
N GLY A 153 5.72 -22.75 1.54
CA GLY A 153 6.15 -22.26 2.83
C GLY A 153 6.30 -23.38 3.85
N LEU A 154 7.12 -23.14 4.83
CA LEU A 154 7.28 -23.97 6.02
C LEU A 154 6.99 -23.15 7.25
N ARG A 155 6.30 -23.74 8.22
CA ARG A 155 6.01 -23.16 9.51
C ARG A 155 6.26 -24.20 10.58
N TYR A 156 7.12 -23.87 11.53
CA TYR A 156 7.49 -24.76 12.62
C TYR A 156 7.25 -24.10 13.97
N GLN A 157 6.49 -24.77 14.85
CA GLN A 157 6.30 -24.36 16.23
C GLN A 157 7.50 -24.84 17.05
N LEU A 158 8.49 -23.95 17.24
CA LEU A 158 9.76 -24.30 17.89
C LEU A 158 9.57 -24.57 19.39
N THR A 159 8.71 -23.79 20.04
CA THR A 159 8.21 -23.99 21.40
C THR A 159 6.73 -23.62 21.45
N PRO A 160 5.96 -23.90 22.52
CA PRO A 160 4.57 -23.44 22.61
C PRO A 160 4.38 -21.94 22.39
N GLU A 161 5.42 -21.15 22.68
CA GLU A 161 5.37 -19.67 22.58
C GLU A 161 6.07 -19.12 21.33
N VAL A 162 6.87 -19.90 20.60
CA VAL A 162 7.73 -19.41 19.51
C VAL A 162 7.49 -20.20 18.23
N GLN A 163 7.22 -19.49 17.17
CA GLN A 163 7.04 -20.02 15.82
C GLN A 163 8.06 -19.39 14.87
N VAL A 164 8.64 -20.22 13.98
CA VAL A 164 9.49 -19.78 12.87
C VAL A 164 8.84 -20.18 11.54
N PHE A 165 9.10 -19.39 10.51
CA PHE A 165 8.53 -19.64 9.19
C PHE A 165 9.46 -19.20 8.07
N GLY A 166 9.26 -19.80 6.91
CA GLY A 166 9.85 -19.37 5.65
C GLY A 166 8.86 -19.55 4.53
N ASN A 167 8.85 -18.64 3.57
CA ASN A 167 7.91 -18.63 2.45
C ASN A 167 8.62 -18.17 1.17
N LEU A 168 8.39 -18.89 0.09
CA LEU A 168 8.72 -18.46 -1.28
C LEU A 168 7.42 -18.39 -2.06
N SER A 169 7.12 -17.20 -2.58
CA SER A 169 5.86 -16.97 -3.29
C SER A 169 6.04 -16.04 -4.48
N ARG A 170 5.14 -16.16 -5.46
CA ARG A 170 4.98 -15.19 -6.52
C ARG A 170 3.64 -14.49 -6.37
N SER A 171 3.64 -13.17 -6.50
CA SER A 171 2.45 -12.32 -6.58
C SER A 171 2.33 -11.68 -7.96
N VAL A 172 1.11 -11.29 -8.31
CA VAL A 172 0.76 -10.63 -9.57
C VAL A 172 -0.13 -9.43 -9.26
N GLU A 173 0.16 -8.31 -9.88
CA GLU A 173 -0.64 -7.08 -9.81
C GLU A 173 -0.91 -6.56 -11.22
N ALA A 174 -2.18 -6.36 -11.53
CA ALA A 174 -2.59 -5.83 -12.83
C ALA A 174 -2.60 -4.30 -12.81
N PRO A 175 -2.26 -3.63 -13.93
CA PRO A 175 -2.39 -2.19 -14.04
C PRO A 175 -3.85 -1.76 -13.86
N HIS A 176 -4.02 -0.53 -13.37
CA HIS A 176 -5.35 0.05 -13.27
C HIS A 176 -5.89 0.36 -14.69
N PRO A 177 -7.18 0.12 -14.99
CA PRO A 177 -7.71 0.34 -16.34
C PRO A 177 -7.51 1.75 -16.88
N TRP A 178 -7.57 2.78 -16.04
CA TRP A 178 -7.39 4.17 -16.46
C TRP A 178 -5.93 4.55 -16.76
N SER A 179 -4.96 3.76 -16.26
CA SER A 179 -3.53 3.99 -16.50
C SER A 179 -3.08 3.62 -17.92
N LEU A 180 -3.93 2.90 -18.65
CA LEU A 180 -3.61 2.44 -20.01
C LEU A 180 -3.62 3.55 -21.08
N ILE A 181 -4.00 4.77 -20.72
CA ILE A 181 -4.00 5.91 -21.65
C ILE A 181 -3.31 7.10 -21.02
N TYR A 182 -2.26 7.56 -21.65
CA TYR A 182 -1.48 8.72 -21.26
C TYR A 182 -1.83 9.93 -22.11
N SER A 183 -1.87 11.11 -21.49
CA SER A 183 -2.01 12.39 -22.20
C SER A 183 -0.62 12.92 -22.57
N ALA A 184 -0.16 12.64 -23.78
CA ALA A 184 1.08 13.18 -24.29
C ALA A 184 0.95 14.70 -24.57
N ASN A 185 2.05 15.43 -24.40
CA ASN A 185 2.18 16.86 -24.71
C ASN A 185 1.28 17.80 -23.88
N GLN A 186 0.89 17.44 -22.69
CA GLN A 186 0.43 18.41 -21.70
C GLN A 186 1.62 19.24 -21.19
N ARG A 187 2.18 20.09 -22.05
CA ARG A 187 3.14 21.11 -21.60
C ARG A 187 2.35 22.27 -21.01
N PHE A 188 2.24 22.30 -19.71
CA PHE A 188 1.80 23.47 -19.00
C PHE A 188 2.99 24.41 -18.85
N GLY A 189 3.02 25.48 -19.64
CA GLY A 189 3.83 26.62 -19.33
C GLY A 189 5.27 26.67 -19.79
N ASP A 190 5.58 26.19 -21.00
CA ASP A 190 6.84 26.52 -21.67
C ASP A 190 6.86 27.92 -22.33
N GLY A 191 5.79 28.71 -22.15
CA GLY A 191 5.64 30.02 -22.76
C GLY A 191 5.27 30.01 -24.24
N SER A 192 5.07 28.85 -24.86
CA SER A 192 4.77 28.72 -26.30
C SER A 192 3.27 28.72 -26.62
N GLY A 193 2.44 29.08 -25.67
CA GLY A 193 0.98 29.14 -25.83
C GLY A 193 0.28 27.83 -25.48
N PRO A 194 -1.08 27.82 -25.52
CA PRO A 194 -1.83 26.62 -25.17
C PRO A 194 -1.44 25.47 -26.09
N ALA A 195 -1.13 24.31 -25.51
CA ALA A 195 -0.93 23.11 -26.29
C ALA A 195 -2.20 22.81 -27.08
N THR A 196 -2.19 23.10 -28.38
CA THR A 196 -3.29 22.81 -29.28
C THR A 196 -3.37 21.32 -29.50
N GLY A 197 -4.22 20.64 -28.71
CA GLY A 197 -4.51 19.22 -28.80
C GLY A 197 -3.59 18.36 -27.94
N THR A 198 -4.09 17.94 -26.80
CA THR A 198 -3.51 16.84 -26.04
C THR A 198 -3.71 15.55 -26.82
N GLN A 199 -2.65 15.04 -27.43
CA GLN A 199 -2.69 13.73 -28.03
C GLN A 199 -2.80 12.68 -26.91
N GLN A 200 -3.82 11.84 -26.96
CA GLN A 200 -3.97 10.70 -26.07
C GLN A 200 -3.22 9.52 -26.67
N VAL A 201 -2.29 8.96 -25.91
CA VAL A 201 -1.44 7.86 -26.35
C VAL A 201 -1.79 6.61 -25.55
N PRO A 202 -2.21 5.53 -26.22
CA PRO A 202 -2.34 4.22 -25.57
C PRO A 202 -0.98 3.77 -25.05
N ILE A 203 -0.97 3.16 -23.86
CA ILE A 203 0.21 2.59 -23.24
C ILE A 203 0.01 1.08 -23.16
N GLU A 204 1.03 0.34 -23.60
CA GLU A 204 1.08 -1.10 -23.41
C GLU A 204 1.69 -1.38 -22.05
N LEU A 205 0.86 -1.82 -21.10
CA LEU A 205 1.27 -2.25 -19.76
C LEU A 205 1.13 -3.75 -19.63
N GLN A 206 2.02 -4.33 -18.84
CA GLN A 206 2.00 -5.74 -18.44
C GLN A 206 1.69 -5.84 -16.95
N ASN A 207 1.23 -7.00 -16.50
CA ASN A 207 1.07 -7.27 -15.09
C ASN A 207 2.44 -7.22 -14.40
N GLN A 208 2.50 -6.51 -13.28
CA GLN A 208 3.63 -6.57 -12.36
C GLN A 208 3.67 -7.94 -11.69
N THR A 209 4.85 -8.50 -11.55
CA THR A 209 5.06 -9.76 -10.81
C THR A 209 6.20 -9.62 -9.83
N ALA A 210 6.02 -10.15 -8.62
CA ALA A 210 7.08 -10.22 -7.63
C ALA A 210 7.30 -11.66 -7.15
N THR A 211 8.56 -12.08 -7.10
CA THR A 211 8.97 -13.34 -6.47
C THR A 211 9.67 -13.01 -5.16
N THR A 212 9.07 -13.41 -4.05
CA THR A 212 9.48 -13.03 -2.70
C THR A 212 9.90 -14.25 -1.90
N LEU A 213 11.08 -14.19 -1.32
CA LEU A 213 11.54 -15.04 -0.23
C LEU A 213 11.36 -14.28 1.08
N GLU A 214 10.68 -14.88 2.04
CA GLU A 214 10.49 -14.34 3.37
C GLU A 214 10.91 -15.37 4.42
N LEU A 215 11.65 -14.94 5.43
CA LEU A 215 12.06 -15.75 6.57
C LEU A 215 11.76 -14.97 7.85
N GLY A 216 11.16 -15.62 8.83
CA GLY A 216 10.81 -14.91 10.04
C GLY A 216 10.52 -15.79 11.24
N GLY A 217 10.28 -15.11 12.35
CA GLY A 217 9.83 -15.71 13.59
C GLY A 217 8.93 -14.76 14.35
N ARG A 218 8.08 -15.32 15.18
CA ARG A 218 7.19 -14.59 16.09
C ARG A 218 6.97 -15.38 17.36
N GLY A 219 6.67 -14.69 18.41
CA GLY A 219 6.43 -15.37 19.68
C GLY A 219 5.95 -14.44 20.80
N ASP A 220 5.63 -15.08 21.92
CA ASP A 220 5.30 -14.43 23.20
C ASP A 220 6.15 -15.08 24.29
N ALA A 221 7.42 -14.74 24.35
CA ALA A 221 8.37 -15.31 25.28
C ALA A 221 9.43 -14.31 25.73
N GLY A 222 9.82 -14.35 26.96
CA GLY A 222 10.91 -13.57 27.55
C GLY A 222 10.68 -12.08 27.52
N LEU A 223 10.88 -11.42 26.37
CA LEU A 223 10.74 -9.97 26.20
C LEU A 223 9.28 -9.51 26.01
N GLY A 224 8.34 -10.40 25.80
CA GLY A 224 6.95 -10.14 25.46
C GLY A 224 6.60 -10.62 24.04
N GLN A 225 5.56 -10.06 23.46
CA GLN A 225 5.13 -10.38 22.10
C GLN A 225 6.05 -9.72 21.08
N TRP A 226 6.63 -10.51 20.20
CA TRP A 226 7.56 -10.04 19.18
C TRP A 226 7.31 -10.68 17.81
N SER A 227 7.69 -9.97 16.77
CA SER A 227 7.84 -10.52 15.43
C SER A 227 9.10 -9.96 14.77
N LEU A 228 9.75 -10.79 13.95
CA LEU A 228 10.89 -10.41 13.11
C LEU A 228 10.74 -11.14 11.78
N ALA A 229 10.75 -10.40 10.69
CA ALA A 229 10.76 -10.93 9.34
C ALA A 229 11.83 -10.24 8.50
N TRP A 230 12.54 -11.00 7.70
CA TRP A 230 13.38 -10.55 6.61
C TRP A 230 12.75 -10.98 5.31
N TYR A 231 12.76 -10.12 4.29
CA TYR A 231 12.27 -10.42 2.97
C TYR A 231 13.20 -9.92 1.88
N TYR A 232 13.15 -10.62 0.75
CA TYR A 232 13.81 -10.28 -0.49
C TYR A 232 12.88 -10.57 -1.66
N ALA A 233 12.50 -9.56 -2.41
CA ALA A 233 11.62 -9.67 -3.56
C ALA A 233 12.31 -9.17 -4.83
N GLN A 234 12.22 -9.94 -5.91
CA GLN A 234 12.53 -9.50 -7.26
C GLN A 234 11.23 -9.14 -7.95
N VAL A 235 11.09 -7.87 -8.33
CA VAL A 235 9.92 -7.35 -9.02
C VAL A 235 10.24 -7.18 -10.49
N ARG A 236 9.33 -7.58 -11.35
CA ARG A 236 9.40 -7.41 -12.81
C ARG A 236 8.18 -6.66 -13.29
N HIS A 237 8.37 -5.80 -14.29
CA HIS A 237 7.32 -4.95 -14.84
C HIS A 237 6.64 -4.12 -13.74
N GLU A 238 7.43 -3.61 -12.79
CA GLU A 238 6.88 -2.82 -11.70
C GLU A 238 6.10 -1.62 -12.24
N LEU A 239 4.88 -1.45 -11.74
CA LEU A 239 3.99 -0.38 -12.16
C LEU A 239 4.35 0.87 -11.37
N LEU A 240 5.10 1.78 -11.98
CA LEU A 240 5.52 3.04 -11.38
C LEU A 240 4.90 4.22 -12.12
N SER A 241 4.41 5.18 -11.34
CA SER A 241 3.96 6.47 -11.87
C SER A 241 5.15 7.42 -11.92
N VAL A 242 5.69 7.65 -13.11
CA VAL A 242 6.92 8.43 -13.29
C VAL A 242 6.71 9.57 -14.28
N LEU A 243 7.53 10.61 -14.17
CA LEU A 243 7.67 11.61 -15.21
C LEU A 243 8.53 11.03 -16.33
N PRO A 244 8.10 11.09 -17.61
CA PRO A 244 8.83 10.48 -18.71
C PRO A 244 10.20 11.13 -18.99
N ASP A 245 10.33 12.39 -18.66
CA ASP A 245 11.56 13.18 -18.79
C ASP A 245 11.53 14.43 -17.89
N ALA A 246 12.64 15.16 -17.84
CA ALA A 246 12.79 16.36 -17.00
C ALA A 246 11.86 17.53 -17.40
N SER A 247 11.27 17.51 -18.58
CA SER A 247 10.34 18.55 -19.06
C SER A 247 8.86 18.19 -18.82
N ALA A 248 8.58 16.95 -18.46
CA ALA A 248 7.23 16.47 -18.21
C ALA A 248 6.68 17.02 -16.90
N VAL A 249 5.42 17.39 -16.89
CA VAL A 249 4.71 17.90 -15.72
C VAL A 249 3.63 16.95 -15.23
N THR A 250 3.28 15.96 -16.03
CA THR A 250 2.26 14.95 -15.69
C THR A 250 2.90 13.58 -15.69
N PRO A 251 2.87 12.86 -14.56
CA PRO A 251 3.35 11.48 -14.50
C PRO A 251 2.39 10.56 -15.28
N TYR A 252 2.92 9.45 -15.74
CA TYR A 252 2.14 8.35 -16.28
C TYR A 252 2.68 7.03 -15.73
N GLU A 253 1.84 6.01 -15.75
CA GLU A 253 2.22 4.68 -15.31
C GLU A 253 2.99 3.96 -16.41
N LEU A 254 4.08 3.33 -16.05
CA LEU A 254 4.85 2.47 -16.94
C LEU A 254 5.32 1.23 -16.19
N ASN A 255 5.67 0.20 -16.96
CA ASN A 255 6.43 -0.93 -16.43
C ASN A 255 7.91 -0.53 -16.33
N ALA A 256 8.41 -0.36 -15.13
CA ALA A 256 9.79 -0.04 -14.87
C ALA A 256 10.73 -1.22 -15.17
N SER A 257 12.03 -0.95 -15.25
CA SER A 257 13.09 -1.96 -15.21
C SER A 257 12.93 -2.83 -13.95
N PRO A 258 13.47 -4.06 -13.95
CA PRO A 258 13.42 -4.90 -12.75
C PRO A 258 13.91 -4.16 -11.52
N THR A 259 13.22 -4.35 -10.41
CA THR A 259 13.57 -3.78 -9.11
C THR A 259 13.78 -4.86 -8.06
N VAL A 260 14.46 -4.50 -6.99
CA VAL A 260 14.66 -5.33 -5.82
C VAL A 260 14.05 -4.62 -4.62
N HIS A 261 13.18 -5.33 -3.90
CA HIS A 261 12.64 -4.89 -2.63
C HIS A 261 13.11 -5.82 -1.54
N GLN A 262 13.98 -5.35 -0.68
CA GLN A 262 14.47 -6.13 0.47
C GLN A 262 14.37 -5.34 1.75
N GLY A 263 14.20 -6.06 2.85
CA GLY A 263 14.08 -5.37 4.11
C GLY A 263 13.96 -6.27 5.33
N VAL A 264 13.82 -5.61 6.47
CA VAL A 264 13.56 -6.24 7.77
C VAL A 264 12.41 -5.51 8.43
N GLU A 265 11.46 -6.27 8.93
CA GLU A 265 10.37 -5.78 9.75
C GLU A 265 10.46 -6.41 11.14
N ALA A 266 10.43 -5.58 12.18
CA ALA A 266 10.48 -6.01 13.56
C ALA A 266 9.44 -5.30 14.40
N SER A 267 8.79 -6.03 15.29
CA SER A 267 7.89 -5.45 16.29
C SER A 267 8.11 -6.09 17.67
N LEU A 268 7.89 -5.31 18.70
CA LEU A 268 7.96 -5.77 20.09
C LEU A 268 6.91 -5.04 20.93
N GLN A 269 6.16 -5.81 21.71
CA GLN A 269 5.25 -5.29 22.73
C GLN A 269 5.56 -5.98 24.06
N SER A 270 6.08 -5.21 25.02
CA SER A 270 6.54 -5.70 26.31
C SER A 270 5.77 -5.07 27.47
N ALA A 271 5.47 -5.86 28.48
CA ALA A 271 5.14 -5.36 29.79
C ALA A 271 6.46 -5.22 30.57
N LEU A 272 6.99 -3.99 30.64
CA LEU A 272 8.26 -3.73 31.31
C LEU A 272 8.14 -3.85 32.82
N TRP A 273 6.97 -3.52 33.36
CA TRP A 273 6.68 -3.59 34.78
C TRP A 273 5.17 -3.65 35.00
N ALA A 274 4.79 -4.41 36.04
CA ALA A 274 3.42 -4.50 36.52
C ALA A 274 3.43 -4.54 38.03
N ALA A 275 2.65 -3.65 38.66
CA ALA A 275 2.52 -3.58 40.12
C ALA A 275 1.35 -4.43 40.61
N ALA A 276 1.40 -4.84 41.87
CA ALA A 276 0.34 -5.62 42.49
C ALA A 276 -1.01 -4.86 42.61
N ASP A 277 -0.97 -3.53 42.62
CA ASP A 277 -2.14 -2.65 42.63
C ASP A 277 -2.77 -2.43 41.22
N GLY A 278 -2.19 -3.01 40.17
CA GLY A 278 -2.67 -2.91 38.78
C GLY A 278 -1.98 -1.86 37.94
N GLY A 279 -0.99 -1.12 38.46
CA GLY A 279 -0.17 -0.20 37.65
C GLY A 279 0.67 -0.98 36.66
N LYS A 280 0.77 -0.53 35.39
CA LYS A 280 1.49 -1.22 34.32
C LYS A 280 2.28 -0.26 33.49
N LEU A 281 3.58 -0.55 33.27
CA LEU A 281 4.42 0.11 32.27
C LEU A 281 4.62 -0.81 31.08
N SER A 282 4.23 -0.37 29.90
CA SER A 282 4.37 -1.13 28.66
C SER A 282 5.16 -0.36 27.61
N LEU A 283 5.90 -1.09 26.80
CA LEU A 283 6.64 -0.58 25.65
C LEU A 283 6.08 -1.26 24.39
N ARG A 284 5.72 -0.47 23.39
CA ARG A 284 5.42 -0.95 22.02
C ARG A 284 6.40 -0.28 21.07
N GLN A 285 6.97 -1.05 20.18
CA GLN A 285 7.87 -0.52 19.17
C GLN A 285 7.78 -1.32 17.89
N SER A 286 8.00 -0.64 16.77
CA SER A 286 8.15 -1.24 15.45
C SER A 286 9.31 -0.59 14.71
N TYR A 287 9.99 -1.39 13.91
CA TYR A 287 11.10 -0.94 13.07
C TYR A 287 10.98 -1.59 11.71
N THR A 288 11.15 -0.77 10.67
CA THR A 288 11.20 -1.22 9.29
C THR A 288 12.49 -0.70 8.65
N PHE A 289 13.24 -1.62 8.07
CA PHE A 289 14.33 -1.34 7.14
C PHE A 289 13.85 -1.69 5.74
N SER A 290 13.91 -0.74 4.79
CA SER A 290 13.46 -0.92 3.41
C SER A 290 14.55 -0.45 2.46
N ASP A 291 15.10 -1.37 1.68
CA ASP A 291 16.04 -1.09 0.61
C ASP A 291 15.43 -1.49 -0.72
N PHE A 292 14.76 -0.53 -1.37
CA PHE A 292 14.08 -0.69 -2.64
C PHE A 292 14.85 0.07 -3.71
N HIS A 293 15.28 -0.62 -4.76
CA HIS A 293 16.14 -0.03 -5.78
C HIS A 293 15.90 -0.67 -7.15
N TYR A 294 16.26 0.06 -8.19
CA TYR A 294 16.35 -0.48 -9.53
C TYR A 294 17.44 -1.55 -9.63
N ARG A 295 17.32 -2.38 -10.63
CA ARG A 295 18.33 -3.35 -10.98
C ARG A 295 18.72 -3.16 -12.44
N ASP A 296 19.93 -2.64 -12.66
CA ASP A 296 20.52 -2.40 -13.98
C ASP A 296 19.62 -1.54 -14.91
N ASP A 297 18.95 -0.51 -14.35
CA ASP A 297 18.14 0.43 -15.17
C ASP A 297 19.05 1.24 -16.09
N GLU A 298 18.65 1.41 -17.35
CA GLU A 298 19.45 2.13 -18.36
C GLU A 298 19.71 3.60 -18.00
N ARG A 299 18.82 4.24 -17.23
CA ARG A 299 18.89 5.66 -16.88
C ARG A 299 19.34 5.88 -15.44
N PHE A 300 18.84 5.05 -14.53
CA PHE A 300 18.98 5.23 -13.10
C PHE A 300 19.91 4.19 -12.45
N GLY A 301 20.45 3.23 -13.22
CA GLY A 301 21.33 2.18 -12.69
C GLY A 301 20.69 1.38 -11.58
N ASP A 302 21.33 1.37 -10.41
CA ASP A 302 20.82 0.73 -9.18
C ASP A 302 20.35 1.76 -8.15
N ASN A 303 19.86 2.91 -8.61
CA ASN A 303 19.33 3.95 -7.74
C ASN A 303 18.15 3.44 -6.92
N ARG A 304 18.01 4.00 -5.73
CA ARG A 304 16.89 3.71 -4.85
C ARG A 304 15.59 4.24 -5.43
N LEU A 305 14.50 3.50 -5.21
CA LEU A 305 13.17 4.01 -5.48
C LEU A 305 12.88 5.19 -4.54
N PRO A 306 12.48 6.36 -5.07
CA PRO A 306 12.21 7.53 -4.26
C PRO A 306 10.89 7.41 -3.49
N GLY A 307 10.68 8.32 -2.53
CA GLY A 307 9.45 8.39 -1.75
C GLY A 307 9.39 7.49 -0.52
N LEU A 308 10.42 6.63 -0.30
CA LEU A 308 10.47 5.68 0.81
C LEU A 308 11.70 5.91 1.71
N PRO A 309 11.54 6.00 3.05
CA PRO A 309 12.67 6.04 3.96
C PRO A 309 13.33 4.66 4.08
N MET A 310 14.65 4.61 4.20
CA MET A 310 15.39 3.38 4.45
C MET A 310 15.12 2.82 5.84
N HIS A 311 15.01 3.70 6.82
CA HIS A 311 14.78 3.36 8.22
C HIS A 311 13.56 4.11 8.72
N TYR A 312 12.63 3.36 9.28
CA TYR A 312 11.43 3.87 9.91
C TYR A 312 11.25 3.20 11.26
N TYR A 313 11.17 3.99 12.31
CA TYR A 313 10.95 3.50 13.67
C TYR A 313 9.80 4.24 14.32
N GLN A 314 8.95 3.49 15.03
CA GLN A 314 7.92 4.01 15.93
C GLN A 314 8.04 3.36 17.29
N GLY A 315 7.86 4.16 18.35
CA GLY A 315 7.87 3.68 19.71
C GLY A 315 6.81 4.37 20.57
N GLU A 316 6.25 3.62 21.50
CA GLU A 316 5.34 4.13 22.54
C GLU A 316 5.74 3.53 23.88
N LEU A 317 5.99 4.38 24.87
CA LEU A 317 6.15 4.01 26.27
C LEU A 317 4.92 4.49 27.03
N ARG A 318 4.13 3.56 27.56
CA ARG A 318 2.84 3.84 28.18
C ARG A 318 2.81 3.34 29.63
N TYR A 319 2.33 4.20 30.53
CA TYR A 319 2.01 3.86 31.90
C TYR A 319 0.49 3.93 32.12
N ASP A 320 -0.09 2.85 32.62
CA ASP A 320 -1.49 2.74 33.02
C ASP A 320 -1.58 2.71 34.53
N TRP A 321 -2.40 3.59 35.13
CA TRP A 321 -2.69 3.63 36.56
C TRP A 321 -3.93 2.79 36.89
N PRO A 322 -4.01 2.25 38.14
CA PRO A 322 -5.14 1.40 38.58
C PRO A 322 -6.52 2.05 38.44
N LEU A 323 -6.60 3.39 38.52
CA LEU A 323 -7.85 4.15 38.43
C LEU A 323 -8.29 4.46 37.00
N GLY A 324 -7.65 3.84 35.99
CA GLY A 324 -7.98 4.00 34.58
C GLY A 324 -7.29 5.17 33.90
N PHE A 325 -6.50 5.99 34.57
CA PHE A 325 -5.65 6.99 33.94
C PHE A 325 -4.51 6.33 33.19
N PHE A 326 -4.06 6.96 32.11
CA PHE A 326 -2.85 6.55 31.41
C PHE A 326 -2.09 7.76 30.84
N ALA A 327 -0.80 7.58 30.69
CA ALA A 327 0.08 8.49 29.97
C ALA A 327 0.98 7.68 29.04
N ALA A 328 1.20 8.18 27.83
CA ALA A 328 2.09 7.59 26.86
C ALA A 328 3.02 8.66 26.26
N LEU A 329 4.26 8.27 25.97
CA LEU A 329 5.22 9.02 25.17
C LEU A 329 5.39 8.32 23.86
N ASN A 330 5.24 9.04 22.75
CA ASN A 330 5.32 8.51 21.41
C ASN A 330 6.52 9.09 20.67
N THR A 331 7.17 8.29 19.85
CA THR A 331 8.23 8.76 18.95
C THR A 331 8.14 8.13 17.58
N GLN A 332 8.51 8.91 16.56
CA GLN A 332 8.67 8.48 15.18
C GLN A 332 10.01 8.99 14.66
N LEU A 333 10.87 8.08 14.19
CA LEU A 333 12.17 8.40 13.62
C LEU A 333 12.18 7.95 12.16
N VAL A 334 12.52 8.85 11.27
CA VAL A 334 12.51 8.60 9.82
C VAL A 334 13.83 9.04 9.22
N SER A 335 14.48 8.16 8.45
CA SER A 335 15.69 8.51 7.70
C SER A 335 15.38 9.44 6.54
N LYS A 336 16.42 9.99 5.91
CA LYS A 336 16.28 10.77 4.68
C LYS A 336 15.59 9.96 3.57
N VAL A 337 14.85 10.66 2.70
CA VAL A 337 14.07 10.07 1.61
C VAL A 337 14.54 10.64 0.28
N ALA A 338 14.88 9.80 -0.70
CA ALA A 338 15.17 10.24 -2.06
C ALA A 338 13.91 10.89 -2.67
N VAL A 339 14.07 12.06 -3.30
CA VAL A 339 12.97 12.86 -3.83
C VAL A 339 12.76 12.60 -5.32
N ASP A 340 13.80 12.12 -6.01
CA ASP A 340 13.76 11.85 -7.44
C ASP A 340 14.40 10.50 -7.78
N TYR A 341 14.09 9.99 -8.97
CA TYR A 341 14.63 8.72 -9.46
C TYR A 341 16.13 8.78 -9.74
N ALA A 342 16.68 9.98 -10.00
CA ALA A 342 18.12 10.18 -10.13
C ALA A 342 18.86 10.13 -8.79
N ASN A 343 18.13 10.13 -7.66
CA ASN A 343 18.66 10.26 -6.29
C ASN A 343 19.53 11.51 -6.11
N SER A 344 19.23 12.56 -6.86
CA SER A 344 20.02 13.80 -6.87
C SER A 344 19.71 14.68 -5.65
N TYR A 345 18.52 14.57 -5.08
CA TYR A 345 18.08 15.32 -3.91
C TYR A 345 17.37 14.43 -2.88
N TYR A 346 17.46 14.80 -1.60
CA TYR A 346 16.87 14.05 -0.49
C TYR A 346 16.12 14.99 0.45
N ALA A 347 14.91 14.60 0.84
CA ALA A 347 14.23 15.19 1.98
C ALA A 347 14.94 14.79 3.28
N ASP A 348 15.08 15.77 4.19
CA ASP A 348 15.80 15.60 5.44
C ASP A 348 15.19 14.54 6.37
N PRO A 349 16.01 13.83 7.14
CA PRO A 349 15.53 12.94 8.19
C PRO A 349 14.85 13.75 9.29
N TYR A 350 13.92 13.09 10.00
CA TYR A 350 13.24 13.75 11.10
C TYR A 350 12.95 12.81 12.28
N ALA A 351 12.77 13.43 13.45
CA ALA A 351 12.29 12.82 14.67
C ALA A 351 11.08 13.59 15.18
N LEU A 352 9.98 12.89 15.43
CA LEU A 352 8.79 13.45 16.06
C LEU A 352 8.60 12.83 17.43
N PHE A 353 8.18 13.68 18.38
CA PHE A 353 7.84 13.26 19.73
C PHE A 353 6.43 13.74 20.05
N GLY A 354 5.67 12.88 20.70
CA GLY A 354 4.32 13.15 21.13
C GLY A 354 4.05 12.62 22.54
N ALA A 355 2.94 13.02 23.11
CA ALA A 355 2.47 12.52 24.39
C ALA A 355 0.95 12.37 24.37
N THR A 356 0.46 11.27 24.90
CA THR A 356 -0.97 11.03 25.07
C THR A 356 -1.29 10.88 26.54
N LEU A 357 -2.28 11.62 27.03
CA LEU A 357 -2.83 11.49 28.37
C LEU A 357 -4.29 11.07 28.25
N GLY A 358 -4.76 10.19 29.09
CA GLY A 358 -6.17 9.82 29.02
C GLY A 358 -6.67 9.09 30.25
N TRP A 359 -7.95 8.82 30.20
CA TRP A 359 -8.65 8.11 31.26
C TRP A 359 -9.71 7.15 30.65
N ASN A 360 -9.66 5.91 31.09
CA ASN A 360 -10.66 4.87 30.78
C ASN A 360 -11.52 4.70 32.03
N ALA A 361 -12.83 4.92 31.90
CA ALA A 361 -13.72 4.71 33.03
C ALA A 361 -13.68 3.23 33.48
N PRO A 362 -13.76 2.94 34.79
CA PRO A 362 -13.68 1.57 35.28
C PRO A 362 -14.74 0.62 34.73
N LYS A 363 -15.89 1.15 34.31
CA LYS A 363 -16.97 0.38 33.69
C LYS A 363 -16.81 0.20 32.19
N GLY A 364 -15.80 0.87 31.57
CA GLY A 364 -15.56 0.79 30.14
C GLY A 364 -16.54 1.59 29.26
N ASP A 365 -17.45 2.33 29.87
CA ASP A 365 -18.49 3.13 29.17
C ASP A 365 -17.94 4.46 28.63
N TRP A 366 -16.87 4.99 29.23
CA TRP A 366 -16.23 6.25 28.82
C TRP A 366 -14.72 6.10 28.63
N GLN A 367 -14.22 6.77 27.62
CA GLN A 367 -12.79 7.01 27.42
C GLN A 367 -12.60 8.46 27.03
N THR A 368 -11.65 9.14 27.66
CA THR A 368 -11.23 10.49 27.27
C THR A 368 -9.73 10.52 27.05
N TRP A 369 -9.28 11.33 26.11
CA TRP A 369 -7.85 11.46 25.82
C TRP A 369 -7.49 12.84 25.30
N LEU A 370 -6.26 13.26 25.58
CA LEU A 370 -5.56 14.39 25.02
C LEU A 370 -4.32 13.85 24.32
N ASP A 371 -4.20 14.10 23.00
CA ASP A 371 -3.07 13.69 22.18
C ASP A 371 -2.30 14.94 21.72
N LEU A 372 -1.04 15.03 22.13
CA LEU A 372 -0.11 16.11 21.80
C LEU A 372 0.90 15.57 20.78
N ARG A 373 0.91 16.15 19.60
CA ARG A 373 1.75 15.71 18.49
C ARG A 373 2.83 16.73 18.18
N ASN A 374 3.95 16.21 17.67
CA ASN A 374 5.09 17.03 17.25
C ASN A 374 5.47 18.08 18.26
N LEU A 375 5.72 17.68 19.51
CA LEU A 375 6.03 18.55 20.64
C LEU A 375 7.24 19.46 20.43
N THR A 376 8.12 19.12 19.50
CA THR A 376 9.31 19.91 19.14
C THR A 376 9.05 20.86 17.99
N ASP A 377 7.82 20.93 17.46
CA ASP A 377 7.44 21.73 16.29
C ASP A 377 8.39 21.54 15.10
N LYS A 378 8.82 20.29 14.87
CA LYS A 378 9.72 19.94 13.78
C LYS A 378 9.03 20.16 12.43
N HIS A 379 9.61 20.96 11.55
CA HIS A 379 9.20 21.05 10.16
C HIS A 379 9.80 19.87 9.39
N TYR A 380 8.96 19.13 8.65
CA TYR A 380 9.37 17.93 7.93
C TYR A 380 8.52 17.67 6.68
N ALA A 381 9.03 16.88 5.76
CA ALA A 381 8.29 16.36 4.62
C ALA A 381 7.50 15.12 5.06
N ALA A 382 6.16 15.22 5.10
CA ALA A 382 5.30 14.07 5.44
C ALA A 382 5.23 13.06 4.30
N THR A 383 5.14 13.56 3.06
CA THR A 383 5.14 12.74 1.84
C THR A 383 6.01 13.39 0.77
N VAL A 384 6.49 12.55 -0.14
CA VAL A 384 7.28 12.97 -1.29
C VAL A 384 6.58 12.50 -2.56
N THR A 385 6.39 13.38 -3.53
CA THR A 385 5.97 13.04 -4.88
C THR A 385 7.21 12.91 -5.75
N PRO A 386 7.57 11.71 -6.23
CA PRO A 386 8.81 11.48 -6.96
C PRO A 386 8.95 12.33 -8.21
N GLY A 387 10.13 12.93 -8.38
CA GLY A 387 10.54 13.63 -9.60
C GLY A 387 11.39 12.75 -10.51
N TYR A 388 11.64 13.23 -11.73
CA TYR A 388 12.55 12.53 -12.66
C TYR A 388 14.01 12.72 -12.22
N ASP A 389 14.48 13.96 -12.23
CA ASP A 389 15.83 14.39 -11.83
C ASP A 389 15.77 15.88 -11.46
N ASP A 390 15.85 16.17 -10.19
CA ASP A 390 15.78 17.55 -9.68
C ASP A 390 17.17 18.24 -9.66
N LYS A 391 18.21 17.55 -10.17
CA LYS A 391 19.58 18.08 -10.33
C LYS A 391 20.18 18.64 -9.04
N GLY A 392 19.84 18.01 -7.92
CA GLY A 392 20.31 18.41 -6.59
C GLY A 392 19.59 19.64 -6.02
N LEU A 393 18.46 20.03 -6.60
CA LEU A 393 17.69 21.21 -6.13
C LEU A 393 16.38 20.76 -5.45
N ASP A 394 15.93 21.56 -4.49
CA ASP A 394 14.59 21.42 -3.92
C ASP A 394 13.53 21.91 -4.91
N ALA A 395 12.88 20.99 -5.58
CA ALA A 395 11.83 21.25 -6.54
C ALA A 395 10.41 21.28 -5.92
N ALA A 396 10.31 21.50 -4.61
CA ALA A 396 9.05 21.55 -3.86
C ALA A 396 8.14 20.31 -4.06
N ARG A 397 8.73 19.13 -4.03
CA ARG A 397 8.02 17.85 -4.25
C ARG A 397 7.47 17.22 -2.97
N SER A 398 7.60 17.91 -1.84
CA SER A 398 7.14 17.39 -0.56
C SER A 398 5.86 18.08 -0.09
N THR A 399 5.01 17.31 0.59
CA THR A 399 3.91 17.87 1.38
C THR A 399 4.39 18.09 2.81
N PRO A 400 4.28 19.30 3.37
CA PRO A 400 4.66 19.56 4.75
C PRO A 400 3.88 18.69 5.73
N GLY A 401 4.55 18.21 6.76
CA GLY A 401 3.91 17.54 7.87
C GLY A 401 3.24 18.53 8.83
N GLU A 402 2.42 17.98 9.70
CA GLU A 402 1.73 18.74 10.75
C GLU A 402 2.74 19.33 11.74
N GLY A 403 2.62 20.63 12.07
CA GLY A 403 3.35 21.27 13.15
C GLY A 403 2.91 20.75 14.51
N MET A 404 3.29 21.47 15.59
CA MET A 404 2.80 21.13 16.92
C MET A 404 1.27 21.22 16.98
N ALA A 405 0.62 20.14 17.41
CA ALA A 405 -0.84 20.04 17.45
C ALA A 405 -1.33 19.34 18.74
N ALA A 406 -2.56 19.65 19.12
CA ALA A 406 -3.24 19.04 20.25
C ALA A 406 -4.66 18.62 19.85
N TYR A 407 -5.02 17.37 20.19
CA TYR A 407 -6.32 16.80 19.93
C TYR A 407 -6.93 16.30 21.24
N ILE A 408 -8.21 16.50 21.41
CA ILE A 408 -8.98 15.94 22.52
C ILE A 408 -10.10 15.08 21.98
N GLY A 409 -10.33 13.95 22.58
CA GLY A 409 -11.42 13.05 22.21
C GLY A 409 -12.13 12.44 23.42
N VAL A 410 -13.39 12.13 23.17
CA VAL A 410 -14.25 11.41 24.11
C VAL A 410 -14.94 10.30 23.34
N THR A 411 -14.82 9.08 23.84
CA THR A 411 -15.57 7.92 23.34
C THR A 411 -16.59 7.51 24.40
N TRP A 412 -17.82 7.33 23.99
CA TRP A 412 -18.88 6.80 24.85
C TRP A 412 -19.45 5.53 24.22
N ASN A 413 -19.35 4.42 24.93
CA ASN A 413 -19.91 3.15 24.54
C ASN A 413 -21.32 3.01 25.12
N LEU A 414 -22.34 3.03 24.27
CA LEU A 414 -23.71 2.67 24.62
C LEU A 414 -23.78 1.14 24.69
N LEU A 415 -24.01 0.58 25.87
CA LEU A 415 -24.28 -0.85 26.09
C LEU A 415 -25.71 -1.19 25.67
#